data_c98ebd17b616e7566131ba9cf6aa7398
#
_entry.id   c98ebd17b616e7566131ba9cf6aa7398
#
_cell.length_a   1.000
_cell.length_b   1.000
_cell.length_c   1.000
_cell.angle_alpha   90.00
_cell.angle_beta   90.00
_cell.angle_gamma   90.00
#
_symmetry.space_group_name_H-M   'P 1'
#
loop_
_entity.id
_entity.type
_entity.pdbx_description
1 polymer ?
#
loop_
_entity_poly.entity_id
_entity_poly.type
_entity_poly.pdbx_seq_one_letter_code
_entity_poly.pdbx_strand_id
1 'polypeptide(L)'
;EATDYKFRSTGTVLDYVDNSIQPGDGGWGVMLEAQGFQKIIENTFAYMNATYLINPRELVPSTGYSVWDAYLLRLGVTYAIWPAKGLALSLGGRMEGVPSTDWFGGSAGSRRPGYAVSIEPGITWTHNKFSVTVTAPVALERNRERNFQGRAGDAAFADYIITSSISYRF
;
A
#
# COMPACT_ATOMS: atom_id res chain seq x y z
N GLU A 1 1.85 0.73 -23.35
CA GLU A 1 3.09 0.93 -22.57
C GLU A 1 3.12 2.35 -22.02
N ALA A 2 3.30 2.50 -20.72
CA ALA A 2 3.24 3.78 -20.00
C ALA A 2 4.38 4.77 -20.35
N THR A 3 5.19 4.46 -21.31
CA THR A 3 6.45 5.14 -21.58
C THR A 3 6.37 6.36 -22.49
N ASP A 4 5.21 6.65 -23.05
CA ASP A 4 5.11 7.64 -24.13
C ASP A 4 4.43 8.94 -23.74
N TYR A 5 4.06 9.10 -22.47
CA TYR A 5 3.47 10.36 -22.04
C TYR A 5 4.56 11.41 -21.82
N LYS A 6 4.63 12.32 -22.79
CA LYS A 6 5.56 13.45 -22.79
C LYS A 6 4.76 14.74 -22.82
N PHE A 7 5.20 15.73 -22.09
CA PHE A 7 4.64 17.06 -22.20
C PHE A 7 5.64 18.02 -22.86
N ARG A 8 5.11 19.02 -23.53
CA ARG A 8 5.91 20.06 -24.13
C ARG A 8 6.20 21.13 -23.09
N SER A 9 7.42 21.22 -22.62
CA SER A 9 7.90 22.40 -21.94
C SER A 9 8.12 23.50 -22.97
N THR A 10 7.90 24.74 -22.59
CA THR A 10 8.01 25.94 -23.43
C THR A 10 9.22 25.87 -24.38
N GLY A 11 8.92 25.50 -25.62
CA GLY A 11 9.82 25.74 -26.70
C GLY A 11 10.37 24.58 -27.47
N THR A 12 10.68 23.39 -27.01
CA THR A 12 11.19 22.33 -27.90
C THR A 12 11.60 21.02 -27.24
N VAL A 13 11.75 20.94 -25.94
CA VAL A 13 12.17 19.71 -25.25
C VAL A 13 10.92 18.96 -24.75
N LEU A 14 10.74 17.76 -25.24
CA LEU A 14 9.75 16.83 -24.68
C LEU A 14 10.37 16.18 -23.46
N ASP A 15 9.83 16.46 -22.28
CA ASP A 15 10.22 15.80 -21.06
C ASP A 15 9.17 14.73 -20.69
N TYR A 16 9.59 13.70 -19.94
CA TYR A 16 8.69 12.65 -19.50
C TYR A 16 7.84 13.15 -18.34
N VAL A 17 6.56 12.81 -18.37
CA VAL A 17 5.67 13.06 -17.23
C VAL A 17 6.11 12.19 -16.07
N ASP A 18 6.04 12.72 -14.84
CA ASP A 18 6.40 11.98 -13.64
C ASP A 18 5.63 10.65 -13.54
N ASN A 19 6.32 9.58 -13.16
CA ASN A 19 5.75 8.24 -13.08
C ASN A 19 4.50 8.17 -12.19
N SER A 20 4.40 9.00 -11.17
CA SER A 20 3.27 9.02 -10.25
C SER A 20 1.94 9.43 -10.88
N ILE A 21 1.98 10.08 -12.04
CA ILE A 21 0.78 10.53 -12.76
C ILE A 21 0.59 9.84 -14.12
N GLN A 22 1.44 8.85 -14.43
CA GLN A 22 1.28 8.03 -15.63
C GLN A 22 0.23 6.92 -15.38
N PRO A 23 -0.50 6.47 -16.39
CA PRO A 23 -1.50 5.40 -16.29
C PRO A 23 -0.91 3.99 -16.09
N GLY A 24 0.36 3.90 -15.73
CA GLY A 24 1.09 2.68 -15.43
C GLY A 24 2.58 2.93 -15.42
N ASP A 25 3.31 2.07 -14.76
CA ASP A 25 4.76 2.14 -14.58
C ASP A 25 5.56 1.39 -15.65
N GLY A 26 4.85 0.73 -16.59
CA GLY A 26 5.46 -0.07 -17.67
C GLY A 26 5.99 -1.43 -17.24
N GLY A 27 5.77 -1.81 -15.98
CA GLY A 27 6.11 -3.11 -15.42
C GLY A 27 4.96 -4.10 -15.41
N TRP A 28 5.26 -5.30 -14.96
CA TRP A 28 4.28 -6.29 -14.52
C TRP A 28 4.72 -6.83 -13.17
N GLY A 29 3.76 -7.17 -12.34
CA GLY A 29 4.06 -7.63 -11.00
C GLY A 29 3.25 -8.84 -10.59
N VAL A 30 3.73 -9.53 -9.55
CA VAL A 30 3.03 -10.60 -8.87
C VAL A 30 2.70 -10.12 -7.46
N MET A 31 1.42 -10.16 -7.11
CA MET A 31 0.98 -9.84 -5.76
C MET A 31 0.85 -11.14 -4.96
N LEU A 32 1.57 -11.20 -3.85
CA LEU A 32 1.42 -12.25 -2.84
C LEU A 32 0.60 -11.68 -1.69
N GLU A 33 -0.43 -12.40 -1.29
CA GLU A 33 -1.31 -11.98 -0.21
C GLU A 33 -1.51 -13.13 0.79
N ALA A 34 -1.40 -12.82 2.08
CA ALA A 34 -1.72 -13.72 3.17
C ALA A 34 -2.72 -13.03 4.11
N GLN A 35 -3.81 -13.72 4.43
CA GLN A 35 -4.83 -13.24 5.35
C GLN A 35 -5.06 -14.26 6.46
N GLY A 36 -5.22 -13.78 7.67
CA GLY A 36 -5.53 -14.60 8.83
C GLY A 36 -6.58 -13.93 9.71
N PHE A 37 -7.45 -14.76 10.27
CA PHE A 37 -8.48 -14.32 11.19
C PHE A 37 -8.72 -15.41 12.25
N GLN A 38 -8.55 -15.08 13.52
CA GLN A 38 -8.63 -16.04 14.62
C GLN A 38 -9.44 -15.48 15.78
N LYS A 39 -10.44 -16.24 16.22
CA LYS A 39 -11.14 -15.94 17.48
C LYS A 39 -10.18 -16.15 18.66
N ILE A 40 -10.01 -15.13 19.49
CA ILE A 40 -9.15 -15.18 20.70
C ILE A 40 -10.00 -15.50 21.93
N ILE A 41 -11.03 -14.69 22.15
CA ILE A 41 -12.01 -14.84 23.22
C ILE A 41 -13.39 -14.52 22.67
N GLU A 42 -14.43 -14.59 23.47
CA GLU A 42 -15.78 -14.24 23.06
C GLU A 42 -15.83 -12.80 22.52
N ASN A 43 -16.48 -12.63 21.38
CA ASN A 43 -16.63 -11.36 20.65
C ASN A 43 -15.31 -10.68 20.20
N THR A 44 -14.15 -11.32 20.41
CA THR A 44 -12.85 -10.75 20.08
C THR A 44 -12.08 -11.63 19.10
N PHE A 45 -11.58 -11.00 18.05
CA PHE A 45 -10.86 -11.68 16.98
C PHE A 45 -9.56 -10.95 16.67
N ALA A 46 -8.47 -11.70 16.51
CA ALA A 46 -7.26 -11.19 15.88
C ALA A 46 -7.39 -11.26 14.37
N TYR A 47 -6.77 -10.32 13.68
CA TYR A 47 -6.63 -10.37 12.23
C TYR A 47 -5.19 -10.04 11.79
N MET A 48 -4.83 -10.59 10.66
CA MET A 48 -3.60 -10.30 9.94
C MET A 48 -3.92 -10.18 8.45
N ASN A 49 -3.31 -9.19 7.81
CA ASN A 49 -3.24 -9.10 6.35
C ASN A 49 -1.81 -8.70 5.97
N ALA A 50 -1.18 -9.45 5.09
CA ALA A 50 0.13 -9.17 4.56
C ALA A 50 0.06 -9.22 3.03
N THR A 51 0.54 -8.19 2.37
CA THR A 51 0.63 -8.10 0.92
C THR A 51 2.04 -7.72 0.54
N TYR A 52 2.58 -8.40 -0.46
CA TYR A 52 3.86 -8.06 -1.08
C TYR A 52 3.69 -8.06 -2.59
N LEU A 53 4.01 -6.94 -3.21
CA LEU A 53 4.02 -6.76 -4.67
C LEU A 53 5.45 -6.92 -5.16
N ILE A 54 5.69 -7.94 -5.97
CA ILE A 54 6.97 -8.22 -6.61
C ILE A 54 6.92 -7.70 -8.04
N ASN A 55 7.84 -6.82 -8.40
CA ASN A 55 7.99 -6.29 -9.74
C ASN A 55 9.36 -6.71 -10.34
N PRO A 56 9.44 -7.85 -11.06
CA PRO A 56 10.71 -8.39 -11.53
C PRO A 56 11.40 -7.54 -12.61
N ARG A 57 10.70 -6.58 -13.20
CA ARG A 57 11.27 -5.69 -14.21
C ARG A 57 12.05 -4.57 -13.55
N GLU A 58 13.36 -4.55 -13.77
CA GLU A 58 14.28 -3.61 -13.13
C GLU A 58 14.15 -2.19 -13.65
N LEU A 59 14.14 -2.02 -14.96
CA LEU A 59 14.14 -0.70 -15.60
C LEU A 59 13.10 -0.59 -16.71
N VAL A 60 12.46 0.55 -16.74
CA VAL A 60 11.71 1.01 -17.91
C VAL A 60 12.68 1.73 -18.84
N PRO A 61 13.05 1.15 -20.01
CA PRO A 61 14.15 1.66 -20.83
C PRO A 61 14.00 3.10 -21.28
N SER A 62 12.77 3.56 -21.48
CA SER A 62 12.47 4.90 -22.00
C SER A 62 12.59 5.99 -20.94
N THR A 63 12.40 5.69 -19.65
CA THR A 63 12.39 6.68 -18.58
C THR A 63 13.56 6.52 -17.60
N GLY A 64 14.21 5.36 -17.58
CA GLY A 64 15.26 5.03 -16.62
C GLY A 64 14.77 4.86 -15.19
N TYR A 65 13.45 4.77 -14.97
CA TYR A 65 12.87 4.52 -13.66
C TYR A 65 12.85 3.03 -13.35
N SER A 66 13.03 2.71 -12.07
CA SER A 66 12.83 1.38 -11.54
C SER A 66 11.35 1.18 -11.18
N VAL A 67 10.80 0.03 -11.58
CA VAL A 67 9.51 -0.42 -11.05
C VAL A 67 9.83 -1.21 -9.79
N TRP A 68 9.52 -0.64 -8.64
CA TRP A 68 9.93 -1.18 -7.34
C TRP A 68 8.89 -2.11 -6.72
N ASP A 69 9.36 -2.98 -5.84
CA ASP A 69 8.51 -3.77 -4.97
C ASP A 69 7.78 -2.88 -3.94
N ALA A 70 6.67 -3.37 -3.43
CA ALA A 70 5.93 -2.70 -2.36
C ALA A 70 5.37 -3.71 -1.37
N TYR A 71 5.18 -3.31 -0.14
CA TYR A 71 4.63 -4.16 0.90
C TYR A 71 3.61 -3.44 1.79
N LEU A 72 2.70 -4.24 2.34
CA LEU A 72 1.71 -3.83 3.33
C LEU A 72 1.55 -4.96 4.35
N LEU A 73 1.64 -4.63 5.63
CA LEU A 73 1.33 -5.50 6.75
C LEU A 73 0.31 -4.82 7.66
N ARG A 74 -0.75 -5.53 8.01
CA ARG A 74 -1.77 -5.09 8.97
C ARG A 74 -1.98 -6.18 10.00
N LEU A 75 -1.94 -5.82 11.28
CA LEU A 75 -2.17 -6.71 12.42
C LEU A 75 -3.07 -5.99 13.40
N GLY A 76 -4.04 -6.68 13.97
CA GLY A 76 -4.90 -6.04 14.96
C GLY A 76 -5.93 -6.96 15.57
N VAL A 77 -6.80 -6.33 16.32
CA VAL A 77 -7.95 -6.98 16.98
C VAL A 77 -9.24 -6.30 16.58
N THR A 78 -10.28 -7.09 16.49
CA THR A 78 -11.66 -6.63 16.27
C THR A 78 -12.53 -7.12 17.43
N TYR A 79 -13.30 -6.22 18.00
CA TYR A 79 -14.26 -6.51 19.06
C TYR A 79 -15.69 -6.22 18.58
N ALA A 80 -16.55 -7.23 18.65
CA ALA A 80 -17.97 -7.08 18.32
C ALA A 80 -18.68 -6.40 19.49
N ILE A 81 -18.84 -5.07 19.41
CA ILE A 81 -19.48 -4.27 20.47
C ILE A 81 -20.98 -4.49 20.53
N TRP A 82 -21.58 -4.85 19.40
CA TRP A 82 -23.02 -5.10 19.33
C TRP A 82 -23.31 -6.25 18.34
N PRO A 83 -23.05 -7.50 18.76
CA PRO A 83 -23.16 -8.66 17.88
C PRO A 83 -24.55 -8.81 17.25
N ALA A 84 -25.61 -8.55 18.01
CA ALA A 84 -26.98 -8.64 17.51
C ALA A 84 -27.30 -7.66 16.39
N LYS A 85 -26.55 -6.55 16.27
CA LYS A 85 -26.69 -5.56 15.18
C LYS A 85 -25.53 -5.61 14.20
N GLY A 86 -24.61 -6.55 14.36
CA GLY A 86 -23.47 -6.74 13.48
C GLY A 86 -22.43 -5.60 13.55
N LEU A 87 -22.34 -4.89 14.68
CA LEU A 87 -21.41 -3.77 14.83
C LEU A 87 -20.14 -4.21 15.58
N ALA A 88 -18.98 -3.92 14.99
CA ALA A 88 -17.68 -4.21 15.55
C ALA A 88 -16.74 -3.01 15.40
N LEU A 89 -15.84 -2.86 16.38
CA LEU A 89 -14.71 -1.92 16.33
C LEU A 89 -13.42 -2.71 16.15
N SER A 90 -12.48 -2.12 15.43
CA SER A 90 -11.14 -2.68 15.27
C SER A 90 -10.07 -1.65 15.66
N LEU A 91 -8.96 -2.18 16.14
CA LEU A 91 -7.74 -1.40 16.39
C LEU A 91 -6.55 -2.25 15.98
N GLY A 92 -5.70 -1.71 15.12
CA GLY A 92 -4.52 -2.40 14.63
C GLY A 92 -3.34 -1.50 14.40
N GLY A 93 -2.24 -2.14 14.01
CA GLY A 93 -1.06 -1.53 13.43
C GLY A 93 -1.02 -1.80 11.92
N ARG A 94 -0.55 -0.84 11.17
CA ARG A 94 -0.30 -0.92 9.74
C ARG A 94 1.12 -0.48 9.45
N MET A 95 1.85 -1.26 8.66
CA MET A 95 3.15 -0.91 8.12
C MET A 95 3.08 -1.06 6.60
N GLU A 96 3.48 -0.04 5.88
CA GLU A 96 3.51 -0.05 4.42
C GLU A 96 4.74 0.66 3.92
N GLY A 97 5.22 0.27 2.74
CA GLY A 97 6.39 0.93 2.18
C GLY A 97 6.91 0.32 0.90
N VAL A 98 8.01 0.90 0.48
CA VAL A 98 8.83 0.49 -0.66
C VAL A 98 10.21 0.14 -0.13
N PRO A 99 10.74 -1.08 -0.36
CA PRO A 99 12.06 -1.45 0.11
C PRO A 99 13.16 -0.70 -0.65
N SER A 100 14.33 -0.59 -0.04
CA SER A 100 15.52 -0.01 -0.70
C SER A 100 16.05 -0.88 -1.83
N THR A 101 15.78 -2.19 -1.76
CA THR A 101 16.14 -3.20 -2.78
C THR A 101 14.98 -4.16 -3.00
N ASP A 102 14.84 -4.68 -4.21
CA ASP A 102 13.82 -5.66 -4.55
C ASP A 102 14.26 -7.08 -4.22
N TRP A 103 13.30 -7.98 -4.00
CA TRP A 103 13.57 -9.40 -3.79
C TRP A 103 14.05 -10.09 -5.07
N PHE A 104 13.43 -9.72 -6.21
CA PHE A 104 13.74 -10.31 -7.51
C PHE A 104 13.90 -9.21 -8.55
N GLY A 105 14.66 -9.48 -9.59
CA GLY A 105 15.08 -8.49 -10.55
C GLY A 105 16.27 -7.69 -10.03
N GLY A 106 16.46 -6.53 -10.47
CA GLY A 106 17.48 -5.62 -9.97
C GLY A 106 16.88 -4.50 -9.15
N SER A 107 17.74 -3.65 -8.64
CA SER A 107 17.35 -2.49 -7.85
C SER A 107 17.86 -1.19 -8.47
N ALA A 108 18.27 -1.26 -9.75
CA ALA A 108 18.79 -0.10 -10.48
C ALA A 108 17.68 0.91 -10.78
N GLY A 109 18.10 2.14 -11.07
CA GLY A 109 17.18 3.22 -11.43
C GLY A 109 16.71 4.05 -10.25
N SER A 110 15.80 4.96 -10.54
CA SER A 110 15.24 5.87 -9.53
C SER A 110 14.12 5.19 -8.77
N ARG A 111 14.21 5.19 -7.46
CA ARG A 111 13.18 4.69 -6.55
C ARG A 111 13.07 5.58 -5.32
N ARG A 112 11.94 5.49 -4.67
CA ARG A 112 11.60 6.28 -3.47
C ARG A 112 11.36 5.35 -2.28
N PRO A 113 12.41 4.72 -1.74
CA PRO A 113 12.24 3.80 -0.63
C PRO A 113 11.86 4.51 0.67
N GLY A 114 11.17 3.78 1.49
CA GLY A 114 10.74 4.24 2.80
C GLY A 114 9.54 3.46 3.31
N TYR A 115 9.14 3.75 4.54
CA TYR A 115 7.97 3.13 5.15
C TYR A 115 7.19 4.10 6.02
N ALA A 116 5.94 3.75 6.27
CA ALA A 116 5.10 4.36 7.27
C ALA A 116 4.58 3.29 8.22
N VAL A 117 4.60 3.62 9.52
CA VAL A 117 3.96 2.84 10.57
C VAL A 117 2.78 3.65 11.11
N SER A 118 1.61 3.05 11.12
CA SER A 118 0.36 3.72 11.48
C SER A 118 -0.40 2.91 12.54
N ILE A 119 -1.14 3.60 13.39
CA ILE A 119 -2.24 3.02 14.15
C ILE A 119 -3.50 3.07 13.29
N GLU A 120 -4.25 1.98 13.26
CA GLU A 120 -5.41 1.85 12.37
C GLU A 120 -6.68 1.51 13.16
N PRO A 121 -7.43 2.52 13.66
CA PRO A 121 -8.77 2.33 14.14
C PRO A 121 -9.75 2.04 12.99
N GLY A 122 -10.78 1.27 13.29
CA GLY A 122 -11.80 0.95 12.30
C GLY A 122 -13.15 0.60 12.91
N ILE A 123 -14.17 0.66 12.09
CA ILE A 123 -15.53 0.25 12.40
C ILE A 123 -16.05 -0.64 11.27
N THR A 124 -16.70 -1.73 11.63
CA THR A 124 -17.35 -2.63 10.69
C THR A 124 -18.80 -2.81 11.09
N TRP A 125 -19.69 -2.67 10.11
CA TRP A 125 -21.09 -3.01 10.24
C TRP A 125 -21.45 -4.12 9.25
N THR A 126 -22.05 -5.19 9.76
CA THR A 126 -22.49 -6.34 8.96
C THR A 126 -23.97 -6.54 9.16
N HIS A 127 -24.73 -6.59 8.06
CA HIS A 127 -26.14 -6.88 8.08
C HIS A 127 -26.49 -7.86 6.96
N ASN A 128 -26.98 -9.05 7.34
CA ASN A 128 -27.27 -10.14 6.40
C ASN A 128 -26.02 -10.45 5.52
N LYS A 129 -26.12 -10.17 4.24
CA LYS A 129 -25.07 -10.41 3.24
C LYS A 129 -24.18 -9.21 2.98
N PHE A 130 -24.47 -8.04 3.54
CA PHE A 130 -23.68 -6.83 3.40
C PHE A 130 -22.72 -6.63 4.55
N SER A 131 -21.53 -6.14 4.25
CA SER A 131 -20.58 -5.65 5.24
C SER A 131 -19.97 -4.33 4.75
N VAL A 132 -19.94 -3.35 5.61
CA VAL A 132 -19.31 -2.05 5.39
C VAL A 132 -18.23 -1.88 6.44
N THR A 133 -17.00 -1.60 5.99
CA THR A 133 -15.87 -1.34 6.89
C THR A 133 -15.28 0.02 6.56
N VAL A 134 -15.01 0.81 7.59
CA VAL A 134 -14.27 2.07 7.50
C VAL A 134 -13.08 1.98 8.42
N THR A 135 -11.89 2.28 7.91
CA THR A 135 -10.66 2.36 8.70
C THR A 135 -9.97 3.70 8.47
N ALA A 136 -9.27 4.19 9.48
CA ALA A 136 -8.58 5.47 9.43
C ALA A 136 -7.15 5.34 9.98
N PRO A 137 -6.21 4.71 9.22
CA PRO A 137 -4.82 4.66 9.64
C PRO A 137 -4.24 6.07 9.79
N VAL A 138 -3.61 6.33 10.93
CA VAL A 138 -2.92 7.57 11.27
C VAL A 138 -1.44 7.24 11.45
N ALA A 139 -0.59 7.91 10.69
CA ALA A 139 0.84 7.66 10.70
C ALA A 139 1.47 8.12 12.02
N LEU A 140 2.12 7.19 12.71
CA LEU A 140 2.91 7.45 13.91
C LEU A 140 4.37 7.71 13.57
N GLU A 141 4.88 7.01 12.56
CA GLU A 141 6.24 7.14 12.07
C GLU A 141 6.28 7.07 10.54
N ARG A 142 7.13 7.89 9.97
CA ARG A 142 7.41 7.90 8.53
C ARG A 142 8.91 8.01 8.34
N ASN A 143 9.49 7.04 7.71
CA ASN A 143 10.90 7.00 7.43
C ASN A 143 11.16 7.02 5.92
N ARG A 144 11.99 7.97 5.49
CA ARG A 144 12.48 8.05 4.12
C ARG A 144 13.86 7.42 4.07
N GLU A 145 13.98 6.33 3.37
CA GLU A 145 15.25 5.63 3.23
C GLU A 145 16.03 6.13 2.03
N ARG A 146 17.34 5.92 2.08
CA ARG A 146 18.16 6.07 0.89
C ARG A 146 18.01 4.85 0.01
N ASN A 147 17.98 5.05 -1.31
CA ASN A 147 18.05 3.92 -2.23
C ASN A 147 19.42 3.23 -2.14
N PHE A 148 19.57 2.09 -2.81
CA PHE A 148 20.83 1.34 -2.81
C PHE A 148 22.03 2.11 -3.37
N GLN A 149 21.81 3.18 -4.13
CA GLN A 149 22.85 4.11 -4.61
C GLN A 149 23.17 5.21 -3.61
N GLY A 150 22.57 5.20 -2.42
CA GLY A 150 22.79 6.21 -1.37
C GLY A 150 22.11 7.55 -1.61
N ARG A 151 21.27 7.70 -2.65
CA ARG A 151 20.50 8.91 -2.91
C ARG A 151 19.36 9.03 -1.91
N ALA A 152 19.11 10.23 -1.42
CA ALA A 152 18.00 10.51 -0.53
C ALA A 152 16.66 10.23 -1.24
N GLY A 153 15.81 9.47 -0.60
CA GLY A 153 14.45 9.23 -1.06
C GLY A 153 13.57 10.46 -0.80
N ASP A 154 12.55 10.64 -1.63
CA ASP A 154 11.51 11.64 -1.46
C ASP A 154 10.12 11.01 -1.32
N ALA A 155 10.05 9.78 -0.80
CA ALA A 155 8.80 9.11 -0.53
C ALA A 155 7.86 10.02 0.28
N ALA A 156 6.65 10.22 -0.22
CA ALA A 156 5.61 10.99 0.44
C ALA A 156 4.58 10.03 1.04
N PHE A 157 4.44 10.09 2.37
CA PHE A 157 3.42 9.34 3.09
C PHE A 157 2.41 10.31 3.68
N ALA A 158 1.13 9.99 3.55
CA ALA A 158 0.04 10.78 4.14
C ALA A 158 0.08 10.72 5.67
N ASP A 159 -0.40 11.78 6.31
CA ASP A 159 -0.55 11.81 7.77
C ASP A 159 -1.66 10.87 8.23
N TYR A 160 -2.71 10.74 7.43
CA TYR A 160 -3.81 9.80 7.63
C TYR A 160 -4.44 9.43 6.28
N ILE A 161 -5.12 8.30 6.28
CA ILE A 161 -5.91 7.82 5.14
C ILE A 161 -7.28 7.42 5.69
N ILE A 162 -8.34 7.63 4.93
CA ILE A 162 -9.64 7.05 5.22
C ILE A 162 -9.95 6.05 4.13
N THR A 163 -10.12 4.80 4.53
CA THR A 163 -10.46 3.71 3.61
C THR A 163 -11.85 3.19 3.93
N SER A 164 -12.69 3.05 2.92
CA SER A 164 -14.00 2.42 3.05
C SER A 164 -14.11 1.23 2.09
N SER A 165 -14.67 0.15 2.55
CA SER A 165 -14.97 -1.02 1.72
C SER A 165 -16.40 -1.49 1.95
N ILE A 166 -17.03 -1.95 0.88
CA ILE A 166 -18.34 -2.58 0.90
C ILE A 166 -18.19 -3.95 0.28
N SER A 167 -18.65 -4.97 0.99
CA SER A 167 -18.68 -6.34 0.47
C SER A 167 -20.08 -6.92 0.51
N TYR A 168 -20.37 -7.74 -0.47
CA TYR A 168 -21.64 -8.47 -0.58
C TYR A 168 -21.35 -9.95 -0.77
N ARG A 169 -21.99 -10.78 0.04
CA ARG A 169 -21.87 -12.24 -0.04
C ARG A 169 -23.10 -12.81 -0.78
N PHE A 170 -22.86 -13.48 -1.86
CA PHE A 170 -23.89 -14.14 -2.68
C PHE A 170 -24.47 -15.39 -2.01
#